data_617dfc165cf3a566378255f6e56aec22
#
_entry.id   617dfc165cf3a566378255f6e56aec22
#
_cell.length_a   1.000
_cell.length_b   1.000
_cell.length_c   1.000
_cell.angle_alpha   90.00
_cell.angle_beta   90.00
_cell.angle_gamma   90.00
#
_symmetry.space_group_name_H-M   'P 1'
#
loop_
_entity.id
_entity.type
_entity.pdbx_description
1 polymer ?
#
loop_
_entity_poly.entity_id
_entity_poly.type
_entity_poly.pdbx_seq_one_letter_code
_entity_poly.pdbx_strand_id
1 'polypeptide(L)'
;MKEMTQIRDAVIRSLGEAGLRAMAAFPAERMKNYDRAVATVDVGTVEGGVLGFCNYLGEVYDPEKGTVRELYGKVLDAEILVDVRGRQAALCQSGCETAADVLLGGLPGGIRCGELAWEGLKWEKETEMFLRRGKLGCQAVFVAQSSEDGEAFLDFQLKGVMTT
;
A
#
# COMPACT_ATOMS: atom_id res chain seq x y z
N MET A 1 3.04 -13.07 -4.06
CA MET A 1 4.13 -12.07 -4.18
C MET A 1 4.14 -11.22 -2.93
N LYS A 2 5.26 -11.26 -2.22
CA LYS A 2 5.46 -10.56 -0.95
C LYS A 2 5.33 -9.04 -1.07
N GLU A 3 5.76 -8.50 -2.19
CA GLU A 3 5.75 -7.06 -2.47
C GLU A 3 4.34 -6.49 -2.55
N MET A 4 3.40 -7.23 -3.13
CA MET A 4 1.99 -6.82 -3.16
C MET A 4 1.43 -6.68 -1.74
N THR A 5 1.76 -7.62 -0.88
CA THR A 5 1.37 -7.58 0.54
C THR A 5 1.99 -6.37 1.25
N GLN A 6 3.25 -6.05 0.97
CA GLN A 6 3.90 -4.87 1.54
C GLN A 6 3.21 -3.58 1.12
N ILE A 7 2.84 -3.44 -0.15
CA ILE A 7 2.09 -2.27 -0.66
C ILE A 7 0.75 -2.15 0.09
N ARG A 8 -0.01 -3.23 0.11
CA ARG A 8 -1.32 -3.26 0.79
C ARG A 8 -1.20 -2.87 2.26
N ASP A 9 -0.28 -3.49 2.97
CA ASP A 9 -0.12 -3.28 4.41
C ASP A 9 0.39 -1.87 4.73
N ALA A 10 1.22 -1.29 3.88
CA ALA A 10 1.64 0.11 4.00
C ALA A 10 0.47 1.08 3.85
N VAL A 11 -0.42 0.83 2.89
CA VAL A 11 -1.62 1.64 2.70
C VAL A 11 -2.57 1.51 3.89
N ILE A 12 -2.81 0.28 4.36
CA ILE A 12 -3.65 0.02 5.55
C ILE A 12 -3.12 0.79 6.76
N ARG A 13 -1.82 0.75 6.98
CA ARG A 13 -1.18 1.47 8.10
C ARG A 13 -1.36 2.97 7.97
N SER A 14 -1.11 3.53 6.79
CA SER A 14 -1.24 4.96 6.56
C SER A 14 -2.69 5.46 6.75
N LEU A 15 -3.67 4.68 6.29
CA LEU A 15 -5.08 4.99 6.51
C LEU A 15 -5.43 4.93 8.01
N GLY A 16 -4.93 3.92 8.72
CA GLY A 16 -5.15 3.77 10.16
C GLY A 16 -4.55 4.92 10.97
N GLU A 17 -3.37 5.38 10.61
CA GLU A 17 -2.71 6.54 11.23
C GLU A 17 -3.51 7.83 11.04
N ALA A 18 -4.25 7.94 9.96
CA ALA A 18 -5.14 9.07 9.69
C ALA A 18 -6.53 8.94 10.37
N GLY A 19 -6.74 7.87 11.13
CA GLY A 19 -7.98 7.65 11.86
C GLY A 19 -9.07 6.89 11.10
N LEU A 20 -8.78 6.41 9.89
CA LEU A 20 -9.70 5.58 9.11
C LEU A 20 -9.42 4.10 9.37
N ARG A 21 -10.42 3.38 9.85
CA ARG A 21 -10.27 1.94 10.06
C ARG A 21 -10.11 1.23 8.73
N ALA A 22 -8.97 0.61 8.53
CA ALA A 22 -8.63 -0.07 7.29
C ALA A 22 -8.26 -1.53 7.52
N MET A 23 -8.60 -2.38 6.56
CA MET A 23 -8.38 -3.82 6.63
C MET A 23 -8.19 -4.41 5.23
N ALA A 24 -7.63 -5.61 5.16
CA ALA A 24 -7.39 -6.30 3.89
C ALA A 24 -8.66 -6.89 3.27
N ALA A 25 -9.62 -7.30 4.11
CA ALA A 25 -10.89 -7.87 3.64
C ALA A 25 -12.00 -7.49 4.61
N PHE A 26 -13.18 -7.20 4.07
CA PHE A 26 -14.35 -6.90 4.88
C PHE A 26 -14.89 -8.21 5.48
N PRO A 27 -15.01 -8.30 6.83
CA PRO A 27 -15.51 -9.52 7.46
C PRO A 27 -17.03 -9.63 7.28
N ALA A 28 -17.47 -10.42 6.33
CA ALA A 28 -18.90 -10.61 6.00
C ALA A 28 -19.75 -11.04 7.20
N GLU A 29 -19.16 -11.74 8.16
CA GLU A 29 -19.82 -12.22 9.36
C GLU A 29 -20.01 -11.16 10.44
N ARG A 30 -19.28 -10.07 10.37
CA ARG A 30 -19.27 -8.99 11.36
C ARG A 30 -19.70 -7.64 10.79
N MET A 31 -20.64 -7.65 9.88
CA MET A 31 -21.21 -6.43 9.31
C MET A 31 -21.90 -5.55 10.35
N LYS A 32 -21.89 -5.98 11.58
CA LYS A 32 -22.56 -5.33 12.69
C LYS A 32 -21.69 -4.19 13.22
N ASN A 33 -22.26 -3.02 13.31
CA ASN A 33 -21.83 -1.99 14.26
C ASN A 33 -20.59 -1.19 13.89
N TYR A 34 -20.30 -1.00 12.62
CA TYR A 34 -19.39 0.08 12.25
C TYR A 34 -20.16 1.40 12.26
N ASP A 35 -20.00 2.16 13.32
CA ASP A 35 -20.59 3.50 13.48
C ASP A 35 -19.80 4.58 12.73
N ARG A 36 -18.66 4.21 12.16
CA ARG A 36 -17.79 5.07 11.34
C ARG A 36 -17.51 4.40 10.00
N ALA A 37 -16.92 5.17 9.09
CA ALA A 37 -16.45 4.62 7.82
C ALA A 37 -15.35 3.58 8.05
N VAL A 38 -15.34 2.56 7.20
CA VAL A 38 -14.29 1.54 7.14
C VAL A 38 -13.79 1.42 5.71
N ALA A 39 -12.53 1.10 5.55
CA ALA A 39 -11.91 0.91 4.26
C ALA A 39 -11.34 -0.50 4.14
N THR A 40 -11.51 -1.11 2.98
CA THR A 40 -10.77 -2.32 2.60
C THR A 40 -9.79 -1.96 1.52
N VAL A 41 -8.58 -2.52 1.61
CA VAL A 41 -7.49 -2.24 0.69
C VAL A 41 -7.09 -3.53 -0.01
N ASP A 42 -7.01 -3.46 -1.32
CA ASP A 42 -6.50 -4.54 -2.14
C ASP A 42 -5.53 -3.97 -3.19
N VAL A 43 -4.73 -4.84 -3.76
CA VAL A 43 -3.85 -4.51 -4.88
C VAL A 43 -4.39 -5.22 -6.10
N GLY A 44 -4.77 -4.45 -7.10
CA GLY A 44 -5.31 -4.96 -8.35
C GLY A 44 -4.19 -5.38 -9.31
N THR A 45 -4.16 -4.78 -10.49
CA THR A 45 -3.15 -5.08 -11.50
C THR A 45 -1.76 -4.64 -11.03
N VAL A 46 -0.78 -5.53 -11.23
CA VAL A 46 0.62 -5.26 -10.88
C VAL A 46 1.52 -5.65 -12.06
N GLU A 47 2.39 -4.73 -12.45
CA GLU A 47 3.42 -4.97 -13.45
C GLU A 47 4.79 -4.66 -12.86
N GLY A 48 5.75 -5.55 -13.06
CA GLY A 48 7.11 -5.39 -12.51
C GLY A 48 8.08 -4.90 -13.57
N GLY A 49 9.01 -4.07 -13.14
CA GLY A 49 10.11 -3.58 -13.95
C GLY A 49 11.46 -3.70 -13.25
N VAL A 50 12.52 -3.69 -14.04
CA VAL A 50 13.90 -3.73 -13.53
C VAL A 50 14.36 -2.30 -13.25
N LEU A 51 14.96 -2.10 -12.09
CA LEU A 51 15.60 -0.84 -11.73
C LEU A 51 17.12 -1.06 -11.78
N GLY A 52 17.82 -0.28 -12.61
CA GLY A 52 19.25 -0.48 -12.86
C GLY A 52 19.56 -1.72 -13.67
N PHE A 53 20.85 -2.09 -13.74
CA PHE A 53 21.29 -3.29 -14.44
C PHE A 53 21.05 -4.52 -13.58
N CYS A 54 20.19 -5.42 -14.03
CA CYS A 54 19.77 -6.63 -13.28
C CYS A 54 19.34 -6.32 -11.83
N ASN A 55 18.66 -5.20 -11.60
CA ASN A 55 18.26 -4.67 -10.31
C ASN A 55 19.44 -4.14 -9.45
N TYR A 56 20.65 -4.15 -9.94
CA TYR A 56 21.83 -3.66 -9.22
C TYR A 56 21.85 -2.13 -9.21
N LEU A 57 21.96 -1.53 -8.02
CA LEU A 57 21.98 -0.07 -7.83
C LEU A 57 23.32 0.48 -7.37
N GLY A 58 24.23 -0.36 -6.89
CA GLY A 58 25.52 0.07 -6.37
C GLY A 58 25.89 -0.61 -5.07
N GLU A 59 26.80 -0.02 -4.33
CA GLU A 59 27.34 -0.54 -3.09
C GLU A 59 27.03 0.38 -1.92
N VAL A 60 26.83 -0.20 -0.74
CA VAL A 60 26.65 0.51 0.52
C VAL A 60 27.76 0.06 1.48
N TYR A 61 28.50 1.03 2.02
CA TYR A 61 29.53 0.79 3.01
C TYR A 61 28.94 0.83 4.42
N ASP A 62 29.20 -0.21 5.20
CA ASP A 62 28.84 -0.25 6.61
C ASP A 62 30.08 0.08 7.45
N PRO A 63 30.16 1.29 8.06
CA PRO A 63 31.33 1.73 8.83
C PRO A 63 31.50 0.95 10.15
N GLU A 64 30.43 0.38 10.72
CA GLU A 64 30.50 -0.38 11.96
C GLU A 64 31.14 -1.74 11.76
N LYS A 65 30.81 -2.40 10.64
CA LYS A 65 31.33 -3.72 10.30
C LYS A 65 32.50 -3.70 9.35
N GLY A 66 32.82 -2.56 8.74
CA GLY A 66 33.85 -2.43 7.72
C GLY A 66 33.57 -3.23 6.46
N THR A 67 32.30 -3.54 6.20
CA THR A 67 31.87 -4.35 5.06
C THR A 67 31.19 -3.52 3.99
N VAL A 68 31.28 -3.97 2.73
CA VAL A 68 30.58 -3.40 1.58
C VAL A 68 29.44 -4.36 1.21
N ARG A 69 28.23 -3.82 1.08
CA ARG A 69 27.07 -4.57 0.62
C ARG A 69 26.59 -4.07 -0.72
N GLU A 70 26.14 -4.95 -1.57
CA GLU A 70 25.50 -4.58 -2.82
C GLU A 70 24.06 -4.18 -2.59
N LEU A 71 23.65 -3.08 -3.24
CA LEU A 71 22.28 -2.58 -3.18
C LEU A 71 21.56 -2.94 -4.47
N TYR A 72 20.38 -3.49 -4.31
CA TYR A 72 19.49 -3.86 -5.40
C TYR A 72 18.16 -3.14 -5.26
N GLY A 73 17.52 -2.89 -6.40
CA GLY A 73 16.20 -2.27 -6.41
C GLY A 73 15.33 -2.80 -7.52
N LYS A 74 14.04 -2.78 -7.29
CA LYS A 74 13.05 -3.04 -8.33
C LYS A 74 11.85 -2.13 -8.18
N VAL A 75 11.12 -1.97 -9.25
CA VAL A 75 9.95 -1.11 -9.35
C VAL A 75 8.75 -1.95 -9.76
N LEU A 76 7.63 -1.70 -9.10
CA LEU A 76 6.35 -2.26 -9.48
C LEU A 76 5.37 -1.13 -9.79
N ASP A 77 4.72 -1.21 -10.93
CA ASP A 77 3.55 -0.40 -11.24
C ASP A 77 2.32 -1.16 -10.75
N ALA A 78 1.56 -0.56 -9.84
CA ALA A 78 0.44 -1.21 -9.18
C ALA A 78 -0.79 -0.33 -9.17
N GLU A 79 -1.95 -0.99 -9.16
CA GLU A 79 -3.22 -0.33 -8.89
C GLU A 79 -3.67 -0.69 -7.48
N ILE A 80 -3.87 0.32 -6.64
CA ILE A 80 -4.40 0.16 -5.30
C ILE A 80 -5.90 0.40 -5.35
N LEU A 81 -6.66 -0.55 -4.82
CA LEU A 81 -8.10 -0.48 -4.72
C LEU A 81 -8.47 -0.22 -3.26
N VAL A 82 -9.20 0.86 -3.03
CA VAL A 82 -9.68 1.22 -1.69
C VAL A 82 -11.20 1.32 -1.73
N ASP A 83 -11.88 0.40 -1.08
CA ASP A 83 -13.33 0.40 -0.95
C ASP A 83 -13.69 1.01 0.40
N VAL A 84 -14.36 2.14 0.38
CA VAL A 84 -14.82 2.82 1.59
C VAL A 84 -16.31 2.53 1.79
N ARG A 85 -16.66 2.04 2.98
CA ARG A 85 -18.03 1.73 3.36
C ARG A 85 -18.47 2.52 4.56
N GLY A 86 -19.73 2.91 4.57
CA GLY A 86 -20.37 3.59 5.69
C GLY A 86 -21.86 3.34 5.70
N ARG A 87 -22.47 3.28 6.87
CA ARG A 87 -23.92 3.05 7.00
C ARG A 87 -24.74 4.20 6.47
N GLN A 88 -24.18 5.39 6.47
CA GLN A 88 -24.80 6.61 5.92
C GLN A 88 -23.93 7.15 4.82
N ALA A 89 -24.55 7.77 3.83
CA ALA A 89 -23.83 8.39 2.72
C ALA A 89 -22.80 9.42 3.20
N ALA A 90 -23.14 10.22 4.21
CA ALA A 90 -22.23 11.20 4.79
C ALA A 90 -20.99 10.56 5.44
N LEU A 91 -21.14 9.43 6.12
CA LEU A 91 -20.02 8.70 6.70
C LEU A 91 -19.09 8.12 5.63
N CYS A 92 -19.67 7.55 4.57
CA CYS A 92 -18.91 7.05 3.43
C CYS A 92 -18.14 8.20 2.76
N GLN A 93 -18.77 9.33 2.53
CA GLN A 93 -18.13 10.51 1.95
C GLN A 93 -16.96 11.02 2.80
N SER A 94 -17.16 11.14 4.11
CA SER A 94 -16.11 11.54 5.05
C SER A 94 -14.92 10.58 5.02
N GLY A 95 -15.18 9.27 4.97
CA GLY A 95 -14.14 8.26 4.83
C GLY A 95 -13.37 8.37 3.52
N CYS A 96 -14.07 8.65 2.42
CA CYS A 96 -13.44 8.88 1.11
C CYS A 96 -12.53 10.11 1.10
N GLU A 97 -12.94 11.18 1.76
CA GLU A 97 -12.12 12.40 1.87
C GLU A 97 -10.83 12.12 2.66
N THR A 98 -10.94 11.43 3.80
CA THR A 98 -9.77 11.02 4.58
C THR A 98 -8.85 10.10 3.75
N ALA A 99 -9.43 9.12 3.07
CA ALA A 99 -8.65 8.21 2.22
C ALA A 99 -7.95 8.95 1.08
N ALA A 100 -8.61 9.90 0.43
CA ALA A 100 -8.02 10.70 -0.64
C ALA A 100 -6.79 11.48 -0.15
N ASP A 101 -6.89 12.12 1.01
CA ASP A 101 -5.78 12.87 1.59
C ASP A 101 -4.56 11.97 1.87
N VAL A 102 -4.79 10.77 2.39
CA VAL A 102 -3.73 9.80 2.65
C VAL A 102 -3.12 9.28 1.34
N LEU A 103 -3.96 8.88 0.40
CA LEU A 103 -3.51 8.29 -0.86
C LEU A 103 -2.74 9.29 -1.73
N LEU A 104 -3.08 10.57 -1.67
CA LEU A 104 -2.42 11.60 -2.47
C LEU A 104 -1.23 12.27 -1.79
N GLY A 105 -1.02 12.07 -0.49
CA GLY A 105 0.04 12.77 0.20
C GLY A 105 0.60 12.12 1.46
N GLY A 106 -0.03 11.05 1.95
CA GLY A 106 0.33 10.44 3.23
C GLY A 106 0.92 9.03 3.15
N LEU A 107 1.25 8.53 1.96
CA LEU A 107 1.86 7.21 1.80
C LEU A 107 3.39 7.27 1.97
N PRO A 108 4.05 6.14 2.32
CA PRO A 108 5.51 6.07 2.40
C PRO A 108 6.20 6.54 1.11
N GLY A 109 7.39 7.10 1.25
CA GLY A 109 8.15 7.67 0.13
C GLY A 109 8.52 6.70 -0.99
N GLY A 110 8.48 5.39 -0.73
CA GLY A 110 8.67 4.35 -1.74
C GLY A 110 7.47 4.15 -2.67
N ILE A 111 6.31 4.71 -2.32
CA ILE A 111 5.10 4.68 -3.16
C ILE A 111 4.91 6.05 -3.79
N ARG A 112 5.12 6.10 -5.10
CA ARG A 112 4.87 7.31 -5.89
C ARG A 112 3.46 7.23 -6.44
N CYS A 113 2.60 8.14 -5.99
CA CYS A 113 1.20 8.16 -6.38
C CYS A 113 1.03 8.80 -7.76
N GLY A 114 0.17 8.18 -8.57
CA GLY A 114 -0.30 8.71 -9.83
C GLY A 114 -1.72 9.27 -9.67
N GLU A 115 -2.60 8.87 -10.58
CA GLU A 115 -3.98 9.34 -10.62
C GLU A 115 -4.88 8.55 -9.68
N LEU A 116 -5.69 9.27 -8.90
CA LEU A 116 -6.73 8.70 -8.07
C LEU A 116 -8.10 8.96 -8.71
N ALA A 117 -8.85 7.91 -8.96
CA ALA A 117 -10.20 7.98 -9.49
C ALA A 117 -11.19 7.33 -8.52
N TRP A 118 -12.29 8.01 -8.25
CA TRP A 118 -13.39 7.49 -7.45
C TRP A 118 -14.56 7.09 -8.34
N GLU A 119 -15.10 5.89 -8.11
CA GLU A 119 -16.37 5.48 -8.71
C GLU A 119 -17.55 6.18 -8.00
N GLY A 120 -18.74 6.05 -8.55
CA GLY A 120 -19.94 6.59 -7.92
C GLY A 120 -20.31 5.90 -6.61
N LEU A 121 -20.93 6.64 -5.71
CA LEU A 121 -21.52 6.09 -4.49
C LEU A 121 -22.64 5.11 -4.84
N LYS A 122 -22.64 3.94 -4.23
CA LYS A 122 -23.69 2.93 -4.40
C LYS A 122 -24.08 2.29 -3.08
N TRP A 123 -25.29 1.76 -3.02
CA TRP A 123 -25.77 0.95 -1.91
C TRP A 123 -25.39 -0.51 -2.15
N GLU A 124 -24.73 -1.13 -1.19
CA GLU A 124 -24.38 -2.54 -1.24
C GLU A 124 -25.33 -3.34 -0.37
N LYS A 125 -26.12 -4.21 -1.02
CA LYS A 125 -27.17 -4.97 -0.34
C LYS A 125 -26.62 -5.99 0.67
N GLU A 126 -25.50 -6.64 0.33
CA GLU A 126 -24.92 -7.68 1.18
C GLU A 126 -24.42 -7.14 2.52
N THR A 127 -23.88 -5.94 2.53
CA THR A 127 -23.34 -5.32 3.74
C THR A 127 -24.31 -4.33 4.39
N GLU A 128 -25.38 -3.96 3.69
CA GLU A 128 -26.30 -2.90 4.09
C GLU A 128 -25.56 -1.58 4.38
N MET A 129 -24.59 -1.27 3.54
CA MET A 129 -23.76 -0.06 3.65
C MET A 129 -23.65 0.63 2.29
N PHE A 130 -23.40 1.92 2.34
CA PHE A 130 -22.96 2.66 1.16
C PHE A 130 -21.51 2.32 0.87
N LEU A 131 -21.18 2.16 -0.39
CA LEU A 131 -19.85 1.78 -0.87
C LEU A 131 -19.38 2.76 -1.95
N ARG A 132 -18.14 3.18 -1.85
CA ARG A 132 -17.47 3.91 -2.92
C ARG A 132 -16.07 3.37 -3.11
N ARG A 133 -15.73 3.03 -4.35
CA ARG A 133 -14.41 2.49 -4.70
C ARG A 133 -13.50 3.58 -5.23
N GLY A 134 -12.30 3.64 -4.67
CA GLY A 134 -11.19 4.43 -5.19
C GLY A 134 -10.14 3.54 -5.84
N LYS A 135 -9.58 4.01 -6.95
CA LYS A 135 -8.49 3.35 -7.68
C LYS A 135 -7.33 4.32 -7.80
N LEU A 136 -6.19 3.93 -7.27
CA LEU A 136 -4.97 4.73 -7.32
C LEU A 136 -3.92 3.98 -8.13
N GLY A 137 -3.48 4.55 -9.24
CA GLY A 137 -2.27 4.10 -9.92
C GLY A 137 -1.05 4.55 -9.14
N CYS A 138 -0.11 3.66 -8.90
CA CYS A 138 1.11 4.01 -8.18
C CYS A 138 2.32 3.25 -8.71
N GLN A 139 3.49 3.77 -8.40
CA GLN A 139 4.76 3.10 -8.62
C GLN A 139 5.41 2.87 -7.26
N ALA A 140 5.69 1.61 -6.95
CA ALA A 140 6.31 1.22 -5.69
C ALA A 140 7.75 0.79 -5.93
N VAL A 141 8.67 1.34 -5.14
CA VAL A 141 10.11 1.07 -5.21
C VAL A 141 10.50 0.18 -4.04
N PHE A 142 11.15 -0.93 -4.35
CA PHE A 142 11.65 -1.89 -3.38
C PHE A 142 13.17 -1.93 -3.45
N VAL A 143 13.79 -2.07 -2.28
CA VAL A 143 15.24 -2.16 -2.15
C VAL A 143 15.63 -3.39 -1.34
N ALA A 144 16.78 -3.96 -1.67
CA ALA A 144 17.36 -5.05 -0.93
C ALA A 144 18.89 -4.89 -0.87
N GLN A 145 19.48 -5.32 0.23
CA GLN A 145 20.94 -5.42 0.37
C GLN A 145 21.33 -6.89 0.31
N SER A 146 22.49 -7.19 -0.29
CA SER A 146 23.04 -8.54 -0.29
C SER A 146 23.38 -8.96 1.14
N SER A 147 23.18 -10.25 1.46
CA SER A 147 23.67 -10.81 2.72
C SER A 147 25.18 -10.99 2.68
N GLU A 148 25.81 -11.02 3.86
CA GLU A 148 27.27 -11.21 4.00
C GLU A 148 27.76 -12.52 3.39
N ASP A 149 26.90 -13.53 3.31
CA ASP A 149 27.23 -14.88 2.86
C ASP A 149 27.14 -15.09 1.35
N GLY A 150 26.78 -14.06 0.58
CA GLY A 150 26.67 -14.14 -0.87
C GLY A 150 25.60 -15.11 -1.38
N GLU A 151 24.87 -15.76 -0.53
CA GLU A 151 23.74 -16.62 -0.88
C GLU A 151 22.48 -15.76 -0.99
N ALA A 152 22.04 -15.64 -2.21
CA ALA A 152 21.18 -14.55 -2.57
C ALA A 152 19.71 -14.93 -2.68
N PHE A 153 19.03 -15.00 -1.57
CA PHE A 153 17.64 -14.57 -1.60
C PHE A 153 17.58 -13.11 -1.16
N LEU A 154 17.53 -12.21 -2.12
CA LEU A 154 17.37 -10.79 -1.85
C LEU A 154 16.00 -10.53 -1.23
N ASP A 155 15.98 -10.05 0.00
CA ASP A 155 14.76 -9.66 0.69
C ASP A 155 14.42 -8.22 0.34
N PHE A 156 13.56 -8.03 -0.67
CA PHE A 156 13.12 -6.72 -1.11
C PHE A 156 12.12 -6.13 -0.12
N GLN A 157 12.41 -4.92 0.34
CA GLN A 157 11.54 -4.15 1.23
C GLN A 157 11.10 -2.88 0.53
N LEU A 158 9.86 -2.48 0.77
CA LEU A 158 9.33 -1.23 0.26
C LEU A 158 10.16 -0.06 0.81
N LYS A 159 10.68 0.77 -0.10
CA LYS A 159 11.47 1.93 0.26
C LYS A 159 10.65 2.92 1.09
N GLY A 160 11.23 3.42 2.16
CA GLY A 160 10.57 4.39 3.05
C GLY A 160 9.69 3.79 4.13
N VAL A 161 9.55 2.45 4.19
CA VAL A 161 8.96 1.77 5.32
C VAL A 161 10.06 1.51 6.34
N MET A 162 9.93 2.07 7.54
CA MET A 162 10.87 1.79 8.62
C MET A 162 10.66 0.37 9.11
N THR A 163 11.63 -0.50 8.86
CA THR A 163 11.73 -1.78 9.54
C THR A 163 12.41 -1.55 10.88
N THR A 164 11.66 -1.60 11.93
CA THR A 164 12.19 -1.74 13.27
C THR A 164 12.46 -3.21 13.56
#